data_ef98fb2b661c583aa7c630c4d2820bc0
#
_entry.id   ef98fb2b661c583aa7c630c4d2820bc0
#
_cell.length_a   1.000
_cell.length_b   1.000
_cell.length_c   1.000
_cell.angle_alpha   90.00
_cell.angle_beta   90.00
_cell.angle_gamma   90.00
#
_symmetry.space_group_name_H-M   'P 1'
#
loop_
_entity.id
_entity.type
_entity.pdbx_description
1 polymer ?
#
loop_
_entity_poly.entity_id
_entity_poly.type
_entity_poly.pdbx_seq_one_letter_code
_entity_poly.pdbx_strand_id
1 'polypeptide(L)'
;MQNNVVDALIEIPLGSKNKYELDKSTGRIRLDRVLYAAMIYPAEYGIIENTLAPDGDPLDILVICSDPTFPGCVVPARVLGYLDMEDGGKLDYKLISVVDCDPRYDDVQELEHLSPFVLKEIANFFSNYKVLQGVSDRKSVV
;
A
#
# COMPACT_ATOMS: atom_id res chain seq x y z
N MET A 1 12.67 21.11 3.60
CA MET A 1 11.70 20.51 4.54
C MET A 1 10.79 19.54 3.80
N GLN A 2 10.59 18.37 4.33
CA GLN A 2 9.79 17.34 3.69
C GLN A 2 8.37 17.35 4.28
N ASN A 3 7.46 18.11 3.65
CA ASN A 3 6.06 18.19 4.12
C ASN A 3 5.23 16.98 3.69
N ASN A 4 5.78 16.12 2.82
CA ASN A 4 5.10 14.95 2.27
C ASN A 4 5.57 13.64 2.90
N VAL A 5 6.28 13.69 4.01
CA VAL A 5 6.70 12.50 4.76
C VAL A 5 5.69 12.19 5.85
N VAL A 6 5.22 10.97 5.88
CA VAL A 6 4.25 10.50 6.88
C VAL A 6 4.73 9.19 7.49
N ASP A 7 4.23 8.85 8.67
CA ASP A 7 4.48 7.54 9.27
C ASP A 7 3.44 6.55 8.77
N ALA A 8 3.93 5.49 8.11
CA ALA A 8 3.09 4.39 7.66
C ALA A 8 3.19 3.23 8.64
N LEU A 9 2.05 2.77 9.14
CA LEU A 9 1.99 1.56 9.95
C LEU A 9 1.81 0.38 9.00
N ILE A 10 2.84 -0.45 8.86
CA ILE A 10 2.84 -1.54 7.90
C ILE A 10 2.00 -2.70 8.44
N GLU A 11 1.04 -3.14 7.64
CA GLU A 11 0.26 -4.33 7.91
C GLU A 11 0.78 -5.53 7.14
N ILE A 12 1.19 -5.31 5.88
CA ILE A 12 1.60 -6.38 4.97
C ILE A 12 2.94 -6.02 4.34
N PRO A 13 3.99 -6.82 4.59
CA PRO A 13 5.30 -6.52 4.01
C PRO A 13 5.39 -6.86 2.51
N LEU A 14 6.33 -6.23 1.84
CA LEU A 14 6.68 -6.52 0.45
C LEU A 14 6.94 -8.02 0.26
N GLY A 15 6.36 -8.59 -0.77
CA GLY A 15 6.55 -9.99 -1.13
C GLY A 15 5.65 -10.96 -0.39
N SER A 16 4.77 -10.48 0.49
CA SER A 16 3.86 -11.33 1.24
C SER A 16 2.71 -11.83 0.38
N LYS A 17 2.33 -13.07 0.58
CA LYS A 17 1.10 -13.67 0.08
C LYS A 17 0.01 -13.69 1.16
N ASN A 18 0.40 -13.42 2.40
CA ASN A 18 -0.52 -13.30 3.52
C ASN A 18 -1.05 -11.88 3.61
N LYS A 19 -2.36 -11.74 3.74
CA LYS A 19 -2.99 -10.46 4.00
C LYS A 19 -3.24 -10.33 5.49
N TYR A 20 -2.51 -9.42 6.12
CA TYR A 20 -2.65 -9.09 7.53
C TYR A 20 -3.47 -7.82 7.71
N GLU A 21 -4.10 -7.68 8.84
CA GLU A 21 -4.93 -6.52 9.16
C GLU A 21 -4.78 -6.17 10.64
N LEU A 22 -4.65 -4.87 10.92
CA LEU A 22 -4.65 -4.37 12.28
C LEU A 22 -6.06 -4.48 12.87
N ASP A 23 -6.20 -5.23 13.96
CA ASP A 23 -7.43 -5.26 14.75
C ASP A 23 -7.39 -4.08 15.72
N LYS A 24 -8.16 -3.05 15.44
CA LYS A 24 -8.17 -1.82 16.23
C LYS A 24 -8.67 -2.03 17.66
N SER A 25 -9.52 -3.04 17.86
CA SER A 25 -10.07 -3.32 19.18
C SER A 25 -9.05 -3.95 20.12
N THR A 26 -8.07 -4.67 19.60
CA THR A 26 -7.05 -5.37 20.39
C THR A 26 -5.64 -4.83 20.21
N GLY A 27 -5.41 -4.05 19.13
CA GLY A 27 -4.08 -3.58 18.75
C GLY A 27 -3.20 -4.66 18.14
N ARG A 28 -3.76 -5.82 17.82
CA ARG A 28 -3.02 -6.96 17.25
C ARG A 28 -3.13 -7.01 15.74
N ILE A 29 -2.10 -7.55 15.11
CA ILE A 29 -2.11 -7.86 13.68
C ILE A 29 -2.67 -9.27 13.51
N ARG A 30 -3.73 -9.40 12.70
CA ARG A 30 -4.36 -10.68 12.42
C ARG A 30 -4.08 -11.11 11.00
N LEU A 31 -3.90 -12.42 10.80
CA LEU A 31 -3.91 -12.98 9.45
C LEU A 31 -5.37 -13.04 9.00
N ASP A 32 -5.74 -12.14 8.07
CA ASP A 32 -7.09 -12.08 7.52
C ASP A 32 -7.33 -13.21 6.51
N ARG A 33 -6.40 -13.34 5.56
CA ARG A 33 -6.48 -14.41 4.54
C ARG A 33 -5.13 -14.57 3.85
N VAL A 34 -4.97 -15.72 3.21
CA VAL A 34 -3.88 -15.96 2.27
C VAL A 34 -4.42 -15.68 0.87
N LEU A 35 -3.70 -14.93 0.05
CA LEU A 35 -4.14 -14.65 -1.31
C LEU A 35 -4.37 -15.95 -2.09
N TYR A 36 -5.47 -16.00 -2.86
CA TYR A 36 -5.80 -17.18 -3.66
C TYR A 36 -4.94 -17.28 -4.92
N ALA A 37 -4.48 -16.14 -5.44
CA ALA A 37 -3.66 -16.09 -6.64
C ALA A 37 -2.19 -16.33 -6.31
N ALA A 38 -1.40 -16.72 -7.32
CA ALA A 38 0.05 -16.81 -7.21
C ALA A 38 0.69 -15.42 -7.32
N MET A 39 0.19 -14.47 -6.55
CA MET A 39 0.63 -13.08 -6.52
C MET A 39 1.13 -12.73 -5.13
N ILE A 40 2.04 -11.77 -5.08
CA ILE A 40 2.58 -11.24 -3.84
C ILE A 40 2.39 -9.73 -3.82
N TYR A 41 2.34 -9.14 -2.63
CA TYR A 41 2.27 -7.69 -2.51
C TYR A 41 3.51 -7.04 -3.13
N PRO A 42 3.32 -6.08 -4.05
CA PRO A 42 4.46 -5.48 -4.80
C PRO A 42 5.20 -4.40 -4.03
N ALA A 43 4.73 -4.05 -2.85
CA ALA A 43 5.32 -3.04 -1.97
C ALA A 43 4.82 -3.30 -0.55
N GLU A 44 5.41 -2.60 0.42
CA GLU A 44 4.85 -2.57 1.77
C GLU A 44 3.47 -1.95 1.71
N TYR A 45 2.53 -2.46 2.49
CA TYR A 45 1.16 -1.99 2.49
C TYR A 45 0.69 -1.77 3.91
N GLY A 46 0.08 -0.64 4.17
CA GLY A 46 -0.38 -0.34 5.51
C GLY A 46 -1.34 0.83 5.54
N ILE A 47 -1.39 1.49 6.69
CA ILE A 47 -2.31 2.59 6.96
C ILE A 47 -1.57 3.79 7.54
N ILE A 48 -2.18 4.94 7.39
CA ILE A 48 -1.79 6.14 8.15
C ILE A 48 -2.78 6.26 9.28
N GLU A 49 -2.33 6.05 10.52
CA GLU A 49 -3.18 6.11 11.70
C GLU A 49 -3.78 7.51 11.86
N ASN A 50 -4.95 7.58 12.48
CA ASN A 50 -5.68 8.83 12.76
C ASN A 50 -6.07 9.61 11.50
N THR A 51 -6.23 8.91 10.37
CA THR A 51 -6.79 9.49 9.14
C THR A 51 -8.13 8.83 8.84
N LEU A 52 -8.90 9.45 7.96
CA LEU A 52 -10.21 8.96 7.56
C LEU A 52 -10.33 9.03 6.04
N ALA A 53 -10.47 7.87 5.41
CA ALA A 53 -10.74 7.76 3.98
C ALA A 53 -12.25 7.77 3.72
N PRO A 54 -12.68 7.93 2.45
CA PRO A 54 -14.11 7.94 2.11
C PRO A 54 -14.88 6.70 2.54
N ASP A 55 -14.21 5.56 2.67
CA ASP A 55 -14.83 4.30 3.14
C ASP A 55 -15.00 4.21 4.65
N GLY A 56 -14.57 5.23 5.41
CA GLY A 56 -14.65 5.27 6.86
C GLY A 56 -13.47 4.64 7.59
N ASP A 57 -12.51 4.07 6.87
CA ASP A 57 -11.31 3.46 7.43
C ASP A 57 -10.11 4.43 7.35
N PRO A 58 -9.01 4.13 8.06
CA PRO A 58 -7.78 4.88 7.86
C PRO A 58 -7.30 4.84 6.41
N LEU A 59 -6.59 5.88 5.99
CA LEU A 59 -6.08 5.98 4.64
C LEU A 59 -5.01 4.93 4.38
N ASP A 60 -5.14 4.16 3.30
CA ASP A 60 -4.18 3.14 2.91
C ASP A 60 -2.95 3.75 2.22
N ILE A 61 -1.81 3.12 2.41
CA ILE A 61 -0.54 3.56 1.83
C ILE A 61 0.30 2.37 1.36
N LEU A 62 0.87 2.53 0.18
CA LEU A 62 1.89 1.64 -0.36
C LEU A 62 3.25 2.30 -0.17
N VAL A 63 4.22 1.56 0.35
CA VAL A 63 5.58 2.05 0.52
C VAL A 63 6.53 1.20 -0.30
N ILE A 64 7.07 1.78 -1.36
CA ILE A 64 8.04 1.11 -2.22
C ILE A 64 9.38 1.08 -1.49
N CYS A 65 9.96 -0.10 -1.39
CA CYS A 65 11.23 -0.34 -0.70
C CYS A 65 11.99 -1.49 -1.36
N SER A 66 13.25 -1.62 -0.99
CA SER A 66 14.11 -2.69 -1.51
C SER A 66 14.01 -3.96 -0.67
N ASP A 67 13.84 -3.83 0.63
CA ASP A 67 13.76 -4.95 1.57
C ASP A 67 12.47 -4.87 2.37
N PRO A 68 11.81 -6.01 2.62
CA PRO A 68 10.59 -6.01 3.41
C PRO A 68 10.86 -5.66 4.87
N THR A 69 9.91 -4.99 5.48
CA THR A 69 9.87 -4.80 6.93
C THR A 69 9.03 -5.92 7.57
N PHE A 70 8.24 -5.63 8.57
CA PHE A 70 7.43 -6.62 9.27
C PHE A 70 6.09 -6.01 9.68
N PRO A 71 5.06 -6.84 9.88
CA PRO A 71 3.76 -6.33 10.33
C PRO A 71 3.87 -5.61 11.67
N GLY A 72 3.39 -4.36 11.71
CA GLY A 72 3.49 -3.50 12.88
C GLY A 72 4.64 -2.49 12.84
N CYS A 73 5.51 -2.58 11.85
CA CYS A 73 6.61 -1.63 11.69
C CYS A 73 6.08 -0.25 11.28
N VAL A 74 6.60 0.81 11.89
CA VAL A 74 6.31 2.18 11.47
C VAL A 74 7.44 2.65 10.56
N VAL A 75 7.09 3.01 9.33
CA VAL A 75 8.05 3.40 8.29
C VAL A 75 7.84 4.85 7.89
N PRO A 76 8.88 5.68 7.92
CA PRO A 76 8.75 7.04 7.36
C PRO A 76 8.64 6.95 5.85
N ALA A 77 7.54 7.45 5.30
CA ALA A 77 7.18 7.29 3.90
C ALA A 77 7.05 8.65 3.23
N ARG A 78 7.75 8.84 2.12
CA ARG A 78 7.63 10.06 1.31
C ARG A 78 6.56 9.84 0.25
N VAL A 79 5.45 10.57 0.37
CA VAL A 79 4.30 10.42 -0.53
C VAL A 79 4.62 11.04 -1.89
N LEU A 80 4.35 10.30 -2.96
CA LEU A 80 4.59 10.72 -4.34
C LEU A 80 3.29 10.97 -5.11
N GLY A 81 2.23 10.26 -4.79
CA GLY A 81 0.96 10.32 -5.48
C GLY A 81 -0.01 9.30 -4.90
N TYR A 82 -1.00 8.91 -5.69
CA TYR A 82 -1.98 7.95 -5.21
C TYR A 82 -2.56 7.10 -6.34
N LEU A 83 -3.06 5.94 -5.95
CA LEU A 83 -3.82 5.03 -6.81
C LEU A 83 -5.31 5.29 -6.54
N ASP A 84 -6.04 5.65 -7.59
CA ASP A 84 -7.47 5.88 -7.52
C ASP A 84 -8.20 4.57 -7.85
N MET A 85 -8.98 4.07 -6.89
CA MET A 85 -9.66 2.77 -6.99
C MET A 85 -11.12 2.90 -6.63
N GLU A 86 -11.92 1.94 -7.16
CA GLU A 86 -13.25 1.66 -6.64
C GLU A 86 -13.26 0.24 -6.06
N ASP A 87 -13.77 0.10 -4.84
CA ASP A 87 -13.94 -1.19 -4.18
C ASP A 87 -15.41 -1.30 -3.73
N GLY A 88 -16.14 -2.22 -4.37
CA GLY A 88 -17.55 -2.41 -4.06
C GLY A 88 -18.40 -1.18 -4.33
N GLY A 89 -18.06 -0.37 -5.33
CA GLY A 89 -18.77 0.84 -5.68
C GLY A 89 -18.38 2.08 -4.85
N LYS A 90 -17.41 1.95 -3.96
CA LYS A 90 -16.90 3.05 -3.12
C LYS A 90 -15.53 3.48 -3.59
N LEU A 91 -15.24 4.78 -3.47
CA LEU A 91 -13.91 5.30 -3.72
C LEU A 91 -12.94 4.76 -2.67
N ASP A 92 -11.80 4.26 -3.13
CA ASP A 92 -10.75 3.72 -2.29
C ASP A 92 -9.41 4.24 -2.82
N TYR A 93 -8.83 5.19 -2.13
CA TYR A 93 -7.54 5.76 -2.51
C TYR A 93 -6.42 5.07 -1.75
N LYS A 94 -5.34 4.78 -2.46
CA LYS A 94 -4.13 4.25 -1.83
C LYS A 94 -2.98 5.17 -2.17
N LEU A 95 -2.35 5.75 -1.15
CA LEU A 95 -1.18 6.60 -1.37
C LEU A 95 -0.02 5.75 -1.88
N ILE A 96 0.79 6.32 -2.76
CA ILE A 96 2.01 5.71 -3.27
C ILE A 96 3.17 6.50 -2.71
N SER A 97 4.11 5.80 -2.08
CA SER A 97 5.24 6.41 -1.40
C SER A 97 6.50 5.56 -1.54
N VAL A 98 7.63 6.12 -1.13
CA VAL A 98 8.91 5.42 -1.00
C VAL A 98 9.41 5.57 0.43
N VAL A 99 10.28 4.66 0.87
CA VAL A 99 10.92 4.75 2.18
C VAL A 99 11.79 5.99 2.23
N ASP A 100 11.48 6.92 3.14
CA ASP A 100 12.18 8.19 3.23
C ASP A 100 13.61 8.05 3.77
N CYS A 101 13.84 7.08 4.65
CA CYS A 101 15.14 6.90 5.30
C CYS A 101 16.12 6.02 4.51
N ASP A 102 15.76 5.56 3.31
CA ASP A 102 16.67 4.80 2.46
C ASP A 102 17.28 5.71 1.40
N PRO A 103 18.62 5.94 1.44
CA PRO A 103 19.26 6.83 0.48
C PRO A 103 19.15 6.36 -0.98
N ARG A 104 18.84 5.10 -1.22
CA ARG A 104 18.61 4.59 -2.58
C ARG A 104 17.42 5.24 -3.26
N TYR A 105 16.52 5.85 -2.48
CA TYR A 105 15.32 6.53 -2.98
C TYR A 105 15.41 8.05 -2.90
N ASP A 106 16.60 8.60 -2.58
CA ASP A 106 16.78 10.07 -2.46
C ASP A 106 16.41 10.80 -3.76
N ASP A 107 16.64 10.17 -4.91
CA ASP A 107 16.33 10.77 -6.21
C ASP A 107 14.86 10.62 -6.62
N VAL A 108 14.06 9.93 -5.81
CA VAL A 108 12.65 9.69 -6.10
C VAL A 108 11.80 10.67 -5.29
N GLN A 109 11.44 11.79 -5.90
CA GLN A 109 10.67 12.85 -5.24
C GLN A 109 9.26 13.00 -5.81
N GLU A 110 8.99 12.41 -6.98
CA GLU A 110 7.72 12.48 -7.68
C GLU A 110 7.43 11.14 -8.36
N LEU A 111 6.16 10.89 -8.73
CA LEU A 111 5.78 9.65 -9.42
C LEU A 111 6.59 9.44 -10.70
N GLU A 112 6.90 10.51 -11.41
CA GLU A 112 7.64 10.45 -12.67
C GLU A 112 9.07 9.93 -12.51
N HIS A 113 9.60 9.97 -11.30
CA HIS A 113 10.95 9.44 -11.01
C HIS A 113 10.95 7.92 -10.83
N LEU A 114 9.76 7.30 -10.68
CA LEU A 114 9.64 5.83 -10.63
C LEU A 114 9.61 5.26 -12.05
N SER A 115 10.10 4.02 -12.18
CA SER A 115 9.92 3.28 -13.42
C SER A 115 8.42 3.13 -13.71
N PRO A 116 7.94 3.46 -14.92
CA PRO A 116 6.53 3.26 -15.28
C PRO A 116 6.08 1.81 -15.07
N PHE A 117 6.98 0.85 -15.18
CA PHE A 117 6.65 -0.56 -14.99
C PHE A 117 6.29 -0.86 -13.53
N VAL A 118 6.94 -0.21 -12.57
CA VAL A 118 6.61 -0.36 -11.15
C VAL A 118 5.17 0.05 -10.88
N LEU A 119 4.74 1.16 -11.47
CA LEU A 119 3.35 1.63 -11.34
C LEU A 119 2.37 0.66 -12.03
N LYS A 120 2.76 0.06 -13.15
CA LYS A 120 1.95 -0.96 -13.81
C LYS A 120 1.81 -2.21 -12.96
N GLU A 121 2.88 -2.65 -12.31
CA GLU A 121 2.84 -3.80 -11.42
C GLU A 121 1.89 -3.57 -10.25
N ILE A 122 1.94 -2.40 -9.65
CA ILE A 122 1.06 -2.03 -8.53
C ILE A 122 -0.40 -2.05 -9.00
N ALA A 123 -0.71 -1.38 -10.10
CA ALA A 123 -2.07 -1.35 -10.64
C ALA A 123 -2.56 -2.75 -11.00
N ASN A 124 -1.71 -3.55 -11.62
CA ASN A 124 -2.04 -4.93 -11.98
C ASN A 124 -2.33 -5.80 -10.76
N PHE A 125 -1.54 -5.64 -9.70
CA PHE A 125 -1.77 -6.38 -8.46
C PHE A 125 -3.17 -6.10 -7.92
N PHE A 126 -3.53 -4.84 -7.73
CA PHE A 126 -4.83 -4.46 -7.17
C PHE A 126 -5.99 -4.75 -8.11
N SER A 127 -5.76 -4.87 -9.41
CA SER A 127 -6.80 -5.29 -10.35
C SER A 127 -7.07 -6.78 -10.31
N ASN A 128 -6.11 -7.60 -9.92
CA ASN A 128 -6.18 -9.05 -10.12
C ASN A 128 -6.08 -9.90 -8.87
N TYR A 129 -5.61 -9.37 -7.74
CA TYR A 129 -5.35 -10.21 -6.56
C TYR A 129 -6.60 -10.86 -5.97
N LYS A 130 -7.79 -10.31 -6.24
CA LYS A 130 -9.08 -10.83 -5.77
C LYS A 130 -9.85 -11.63 -6.83
N VAL A 131 -9.31 -11.78 -8.04
CA VAL A 131 -10.06 -12.41 -9.14
C VAL A 131 -10.49 -13.83 -8.79
N LEU A 132 -9.60 -14.63 -8.22
CA LEU A 132 -9.93 -16.00 -7.80
C LEU A 132 -10.89 -16.04 -6.61
N GLN A 133 -11.11 -14.92 -5.95
CA GLN A 133 -12.12 -14.79 -4.90
C GLN A 133 -13.49 -14.36 -5.46
N GLY A 134 -13.59 -14.19 -6.78
CA GLY A 134 -14.83 -13.78 -7.44
C GLY A 134 -15.08 -12.28 -7.42
N VAL A 135 -14.05 -11.47 -7.13
CA VAL A 135 -14.15 -10.00 -7.06
C VAL A 135 -13.28 -9.38 -8.13
N SER A 136 -13.79 -8.37 -8.82
CA SER A 136 -12.99 -7.56 -9.74
C SER A 136 -13.20 -6.08 -9.43
N ASP A 137 -12.10 -5.31 -9.44
CA ASP A 137 -12.10 -3.88 -9.16
C ASP A 137 -11.55 -3.11 -10.36
N ARG A 138 -11.91 -1.83 -10.46
CA ARG A 138 -11.36 -0.91 -11.46
C ARG A 138 -10.36 0.02 -10.81
N LYS A 139 -9.27 0.33 -11.53
CA LYS A 139 -8.16 1.10 -11.00
C LYS A 139 -7.59 2.08 -12.00
N SER A 140 -7.16 3.23 -11.50
CA SER A 140 -6.34 4.20 -12.25
C SER A 140 -5.23 4.71 -11.36
N VAL A 141 -4.05 4.90 -11.93
CA VAL A 141 -2.91 5.47 -11.20
C VAL A 141 -2.82 6.95 -11.51
N VAL A 142 -2.78 7.77 -10.48
CA VAL A 142 -2.67 9.24 -10.58
C VAL A 142 -1.65 9.82 -9.62
#